data_4c9f6278cdc6a463bf362d4b73ed7794
#
_entry.id   4c9f6278cdc6a463bf362d4b73ed7794
#
_cell.length_a   1.000
_cell.length_b   1.000
_cell.length_c   1.000
_cell.angle_alpha   90.00
_cell.angle_beta   90.00
_cell.angle_gamma   90.00
#
_symmetry.space_group_name_H-M   'P 1'
#
loop_
_entity.id
_entity.type
_entity.pdbx_description
1 polymer ?
#
loop_
_entity_poly.entity_id
_entity_poly.type
_entity_poly.pdbx_seq_one_letter_code
_entity_poly.pdbx_strand_id
1 'polypeptide(L)'
;MTETVKLSDLTPHPDNPRQGDIGAIATSIQENGWYGTIVAQQSTGIVLAGNHRLQAAKQLGMTELPVYWVDVDDTTARKILLADNRVNDLASYDSEALAEILTELATTDDLLGTGYDGDDIDTLLGDLEWDRDEIDDPGPT
;
A
#
# COMPACT_ATOMS: atom_id res chain seq x y z
N MET A 1 -19.62 4.25 -7.55
CA MET A 1 -19.88 3.31 -8.65
C MET A 1 -18.55 2.89 -9.26
N THR A 2 -18.33 1.61 -9.32
CA THR A 2 -17.07 1.04 -9.86
C THR A 2 -17.27 0.64 -11.31
N GLU A 3 -16.33 1.02 -12.16
CA GLU A 3 -16.36 0.64 -13.57
C GLU A 3 -14.93 0.35 -14.04
N THR A 4 -14.81 -0.49 -15.08
CA THR A 4 -13.52 -0.79 -15.71
C THR A 4 -13.17 0.35 -16.66
N VAL A 5 -12.00 0.94 -16.44
CA VAL A 5 -11.55 2.15 -17.15
C VAL A 5 -10.19 1.89 -17.77
N LYS A 6 -9.97 2.44 -18.96
CA LYS A 6 -8.66 2.39 -19.61
C LYS A 6 -7.66 3.25 -18.83
N LEU A 7 -6.45 2.75 -18.64
CA LEU A 7 -5.39 3.51 -17.97
C LEU A 7 -5.11 4.84 -18.63
N SER A 8 -5.26 4.90 -19.95
CA SER A 8 -5.07 6.13 -20.73
C SER A 8 -6.06 7.25 -20.36
N ASP A 9 -7.19 6.90 -19.73
CA ASP A 9 -8.21 7.86 -19.27
C ASP A 9 -7.95 8.37 -17.86
N LEU A 10 -6.91 7.88 -17.19
CA LEU A 10 -6.56 8.22 -15.81
C LEU A 10 -5.27 9.03 -15.77
N THR A 11 -5.26 10.05 -14.93
CA THR A 11 -4.09 10.91 -14.72
C THR A 11 -3.68 10.87 -13.24
N PRO A 12 -2.40 10.62 -12.93
CA PRO A 12 -1.92 10.74 -11.54
C PRO A 12 -2.15 12.16 -11.03
N HIS A 13 -2.47 12.29 -9.73
CA HIS A 13 -2.70 13.61 -9.16
C HIS A 13 -1.37 14.38 -9.09
N PRO A 14 -1.29 15.60 -9.66
CA PRO A 14 -0.03 16.35 -9.73
C PRO A 14 0.46 16.82 -8.35
N ASP A 15 -0.45 16.98 -7.39
CA ASP A 15 -0.13 17.44 -6.03
C ASP A 15 0.10 16.29 -5.05
N ASN A 16 0.18 15.04 -5.51
CA ASN A 16 0.35 13.90 -4.61
C ASN A 16 1.74 13.93 -3.95
N PRO A 17 1.81 14.18 -2.62
CA PRO A 17 3.09 14.29 -1.92
C PRO A 17 3.71 12.94 -1.57
N ARG A 18 2.93 11.87 -1.68
CA ARG A 18 3.38 10.55 -1.24
C ARG A 18 4.30 9.93 -2.28
N GLN A 19 5.41 9.36 -1.78
CA GLN A 19 6.32 8.55 -2.58
C GLN A 19 6.18 7.10 -2.13
N GLY A 20 6.01 6.20 -3.09
CA GLY A 20 5.82 4.78 -2.82
C GLY A 20 6.81 3.92 -3.57
N ASP A 21 6.93 2.67 -3.14
CA ASP A 21 7.76 1.68 -3.81
C ASP A 21 6.95 1.01 -4.93
N ILE A 22 7.08 1.55 -6.12
CA ILE A 22 6.37 1.05 -7.31
C ILE A 22 6.80 -0.38 -7.63
N GLY A 23 8.07 -0.71 -7.47
CA GLY A 23 8.59 -2.05 -7.72
C GLY A 23 7.96 -3.11 -6.81
N ALA A 24 7.83 -2.81 -5.52
CA ALA A 24 7.19 -3.72 -4.57
C ALA A 24 5.71 -3.92 -4.90
N ILE A 25 5.02 -2.84 -5.28
CA ILE A 25 3.60 -2.91 -5.67
C ILE A 25 3.45 -3.73 -6.95
N ALA A 26 4.31 -3.52 -7.95
CA ALA A 26 4.28 -4.27 -9.20
C ALA A 26 4.51 -5.77 -8.95
N THR A 27 5.45 -6.13 -8.10
CA THR A 27 5.71 -7.53 -7.72
C THR A 27 4.48 -8.14 -7.03
N SER A 28 3.85 -7.40 -6.13
CA SER A 28 2.63 -7.85 -5.44
C SER A 28 1.50 -8.14 -6.43
N ILE A 29 1.30 -7.28 -7.42
CA ILE A 29 0.26 -7.46 -8.44
C ILE A 29 0.58 -8.67 -9.32
N GLN A 30 1.85 -8.86 -9.69
CA GLN A 30 2.30 -10.00 -10.48
C GLN A 30 2.04 -11.33 -9.77
N GLU A 31 2.38 -11.41 -8.49
CA GLU A 31 2.26 -12.64 -7.70
C GLU A 31 0.81 -12.95 -7.31
N ASN A 32 0.04 -11.94 -6.96
CA ASN A 32 -1.28 -12.09 -6.35
C ASN A 32 -2.43 -11.77 -7.31
N GLY A 33 -2.15 -11.20 -8.47
CA GLY A 33 -3.16 -10.62 -9.35
C GLY A 33 -3.56 -9.21 -8.90
N TRP A 34 -4.36 -8.54 -9.71
CA TRP A 34 -4.87 -7.21 -9.35
C TRP A 34 -5.85 -7.30 -8.17
N TYR A 35 -5.67 -6.44 -7.21
CA TYR A 35 -6.58 -6.26 -6.08
C TYR A 35 -6.69 -4.79 -5.71
N GLY A 36 -7.81 -4.40 -5.14
CA GLY A 36 -8.11 -3.03 -4.76
C GLY A 36 -8.76 -2.25 -5.89
N THR A 37 -9.12 -1.01 -5.59
CA THR A 37 -9.84 -0.12 -6.51
C THR A 37 -9.13 1.24 -6.52
N ILE A 38 -8.96 1.79 -7.70
CA ILE A 38 -8.49 3.17 -7.86
C ILE A 38 -9.68 4.09 -7.68
N VAL A 39 -9.51 5.18 -6.93
CA VAL A 39 -10.51 6.24 -6.77
C VAL A 39 -10.09 7.44 -7.59
N ALA A 40 -10.96 7.92 -8.46
CA ALA A 40 -10.66 9.04 -9.35
C ALA A 40 -11.80 10.06 -9.37
N GLN A 41 -11.45 11.32 -9.59
CA GLN A 41 -12.40 12.40 -9.75
C GLN A 41 -13.09 12.26 -11.12
N GLN A 42 -14.42 12.22 -11.11
CA GLN A 42 -15.21 11.97 -12.31
C GLN A 42 -15.03 13.07 -13.37
N SER A 43 -14.96 14.33 -12.97
CA SER A 43 -14.87 15.46 -13.89
C SER A 43 -13.52 15.58 -14.62
N THR A 44 -12.45 15.04 -14.05
CA THR A 44 -11.08 15.24 -14.57
C THR A 44 -10.36 13.96 -14.93
N GLY A 45 -10.76 12.81 -14.40
CA GLY A 45 -10.01 11.57 -14.52
C GLY A 45 -8.76 11.52 -13.64
N ILE A 46 -8.59 12.48 -12.73
CA ILE A 46 -7.42 12.54 -11.84
C ILE A 46 -7.58 11.55 -10.69
N VAL A 47 -6.56 10.73 -10.48
CA VAL A 47 -6.56 9.69 -9.45
C VAL A 47 -6.31 10.32 -8.08
N LEU A 48 -7.20 10.04 -7.14
CA LEU A 48 -7.16 10.53 -5.76
C LEU A 48 -6.60 9.49 -4.79
N ALA A 49 -6.85 8.21 -5.04
CA ALA A 49 -6.29 7.10 -4.27
C ALA A 49 -5.84 6.00 -5.23
N GLY A 50 -4.68 5.42 -4.97
CA GLY A 50 -4.09 4.38 -5.82
C GLY A 50 -3.14 4.91 -6.89
N ASN A 51 -2.57 6.10 -6.73
CA ASN A 51 -1.63 6.68 -7.71
C ASN A 51 -0.41 5.78 -7.97
N HIS A 52 0.18 5.19 -6.92
CA HIS A 52 1.33 4.29 -7.08
C HIS A 52 0.92 2.96 -7.70
N ARG A 53 -0.27 2.50 -7.37
CA ARG A 53 -0.85 1.28 -7.97
C ARG A 53 -1.12 1.47 -9.46
N LEU A 54 -1.58 2.65 -9.87
CA LEU A 54 -1.72 3.03 -11.27
C LEU A 54 -0.37 2.98 -11.99
N GLN A 55 0.68 3.52 -11.39
CA GLN A 55 2.02 3.50 -11.98
C GLN A 55 2.56 2.07 -12.10
N ALA A 56 2.35 1.23 -11.09
CA ALA A 56 2.74 -0.17 -11.13
C ALA A 56 2.00 -0.92 -12.24
N ALA A 57 0.70 -0.67 -12.40
CA ALA A 57 -0.09 -1.26 -13.47
C ALA A 57 0.42 -0.88 -14.85
N LYS A 58 0.83 0.38 -15.03
CA LYS A 58 1.46 0.84 -16.28
C LYS A 58 2.75 0.10 -16.57
N GLN A 59 3.61 -0.10 -15.57
CA GLN A 59 4.85 -0.86 -15.73
C GLN A 59 4.60 -2.31 -16.12
N LEU A 60 3.51 -2.89 -15.64
CA LEU A 60 3.14 -4.28 -15.95
C LEU A 60 2.43 -4.43 -17.30
N GLY A 61 2.18 -3.32 -18.01
CA GLY A 61 1.52 -3.35 -19.30
C GLY A 61 0.01 -3.58 -19.23
N MET A 62 -0.61 -3.33 -18.09
CA MET A 62 -2.06 -3.42 -17.94
C MET A 62 -2.72 -2.29 -18.72
N THR A 63 -3.87 -2.56 -19.32
CA THR A 63 -4.58 -1.60 -20.18
C THR A 63 -5.86 -1.06 -19.53
N GLU A 64 -6.45 -1.81 -18.61
CA GLU A 64 -7.71 -1.47 -17.95
C GLU A 64 -7.65 -1.79 -16.47
N LEU A 65 -8.33 -0.99 -15.65
CA LEU A 65 -8.41 -1.16 -14.20
C LEU A 65 -9.81 -0.86 -13.69
N PRO A 66 -10.23 -1.48 -12.58
CA PRO A 66 -11.45 -1.07 -11.89
C PRO A 66 -11.22 0.26 -11.18
N VAL A 67 -12.17 1.18 -11.38
CA VAL A 67 -12.09 2.55 -10.85
C VAL A 67 -13.41 2.91 -10.18
N TYR A 68 -13.33 3.50 -9.00
CA TYR A 68 -14.46 4.13 -8.35
C TYR A 68 -14.44 5.63 -8.63
N TRP A 69 -15.48 6.12 -9.29
CA TRP A 69 -15.62 7.53 -9.63
C TRP A 69 -16.28 8.30 -8.49
N VAL A 70 -15.69 9.43 -8.13
CA VAL A 70 -16.30 10.37 -7.17
C VAL A 70 -16.58 11.70 -7.87
N ASP A 71 -17.79 12.17 -7.71
CA ASP A 71 -18.23 13.46 -8.28
C ASP A 71 -18.07 14.56 -7.22
N VAL A 72 -16.87 15.13 -7.16
CA VAL A 72 -16.49 16.14 -6.19
C VAL A 72 -15.72 17.27 -6.87
N ASP A 73 -15.73 18.45 -6.24
CA ASP A 73 -14.96 19.59 -6.73
C ASP A 73 -13.46 19.43 -6.46
N ASP A 74 -12.64 20.32 -7.00
CA ASP A 74 -11.18 20.22 -6.90
C ASP A 74 -10.70 20.35 -5.45
N THR A 75 -11.35 21.16 -4.62
CA THR A 75 -10.99 21.30 -3.19
C THR A 75 -11.26 20.01 -2.45
N THR A 76 -12.41 19.40 -2.65
CA THR A 76 -12.75 18.11 -2.03
C THR A 76 -11.84 17.01 -2.54
N ALA A 77 -11.50 17.01 -3.82
CA ALA A 77 -10.55 16.05 -4.41
C ALA A 77 -9.19 16.12 -3.72
N ARG A 78 -8.65 17.31 -3.48
CA ARG A 78 -7.40 17.49 -2.72
C ARG A 78 -7.50 17.00 -1.29
N LYS A 79 -8.63 17.26 -0.63
CA LYS A 79 -8.88 16.75 0.73
C LYS A 79 -8.87 15.22 0.77
N ILE A 80 -9.52 14.59 -0.20
CA ILE A 80 -9.53 13.11 -0.31
C ILE A 80 -8.13 12.57 -0.50
N LEU A 81 -7.34 13.17 -1.40
CA LEU A 81 -5.96 12.78 -1.66
C LEU A 81 -5.13 12.81 -0.36
N LEU A 82 -5.20 13.92 0.37
CA LEU A 82 -4.43 14.09 1.60
C LEU A 82 -4.93 13.19 2.71
N ALA A 83 -6.25 13.06 2.87
CA ALA A 83 -6.85 12.22 3.90
C ALA A 83 -6.50 10.75 3.70
N ASP A 84 -6.56 10.25 2.46
CA ASP A 84 -6.20 8.87 2.15
C ASP A 84 -4.74 8.58 2.53
N ASN A 85 -3.83 9.46 2.16
CA ASN A 85 -2.42 9.34 2.53
C ASN A 85 -2.22 9.40 4.05
N ARG A 86 -2.88 10.34 4.72
CA ARG A 86 -2.74 10.54 6.17
C ARG A 86 -3.27 9.38 6.99
N VAL A 87 -4.43 8.85 6.59
CA VAL A 87 -5.06 7.71 7.28
C VAL A 87 -4.12 6.48 7.19
N ASN A 88 -3.49 6.25 6.04
CA ASN A 88 -2.51 5.18 5.90
C ASN A 88 -1.29 5.40 6.80
N ASP A 89 -0.81 6.63 6.93
CA ASP A 89 0.34 6.97 7.79
C ASP A 89 0.01 6.83 9.28
N LEU A 90 -1.26 7.04 9.66
CA LEU A 90 -1.72 6.90 11.05
C LEU A 90 -1.93 5.45 11.45
N ALA A 91 -2.01 4.53 10.50
CA ALA A 91 -2.15 3.11 10.76
C ALA A 91 -0.85 2.55 11.34
N SER A 92 -0.98 1.56 12.19
CA SER A 92 0.16 0.85 12.78
C SER A 92 -0.08 -0.66 12.69
N TYR A 93 0.97 -1.42 12.99
CA TYR A 93 0.90 -2.87 12.97
C TYR A 93 0.94 -3.44 14.38
N ASP A 94 0.20 -4.52 14.59
CA ASP A 94 0.49 -5.45 15.68
C ASP A 94 1.72 -6.25 15.25
N SER A 95 2.87 -5.90 15.81
CA SER A 95 4.16 -6.45 15.37
C SER A 95 4.29 -7.95 15.64
N GLU A 96 3.69 -8.45 16.73
CA GLU A 96 3.70 -9.89 17.04
C GLU A 96 2.86 -10.68 16.02
N ALA A 97 1.65 -10.18 15.72
CA ALA A 97 0.78 -10.81 14.72
C ALA A 97 1.42 -10.76 13.33
N LEU A 98 2.05 -9.64 12.97
CA LEU A 98 2.75 -9.51 11.70
C LEU A 98 3.93 -10.50 11.61
N ALA A 99 4.74 -10.62 12.66
CA ALA A 99 5.86 -11.54 12.71
C ALA A 99 5.41 -12.99 12.55
N GLU A 100 4.30 -13.36 13.18
CA GLU A 100 3.74 -14.71 13.09
C GLU A 100 3.31 -15.04 11.66
N ILE A 101 2.58 -14.14 11.01
CA ILE A 101 2.14 -14.33 9.62
C ILE A 101 3.32 -14.43 8.67
N LEU A 102 4.31 -13.55 8.79
CA LEU A 102 5.49 -13.55 7.93
C LEU A 102 6.33 -14.81 8.13
N THR A 103 6.47 -15.28 9.37
CA THR A 103 7.20 -16.51 9.67
C THR A 103 6.52 -17.72 9.04
N GLU A 104 5.19 -17.81 9.13
CA GLU A 104 4.41 -18.86 8.49
C GLU A 104 4.58 -18.85 6.96
N LEU A 105 4.47 -17.68 6.33
CA LEU A 105 4.66 -17.55 4.88
C LEU A 105 6.09 -17.91 4.46
N ALA A 106 7.08 -17.56 5.26
CA ALA A 106 8.47 -17.91 4.99
C ALA A 106 8.71 -19.43 5.01
N THR A 107 8.02 -20.17 5.89
CA THR A 107 8.16 -21.63 5.96
C THR A 107 7.64 -22.33 4.71
N THR A 108 6.72 -21.71 3.98
CA THR A 108 6.16 -22.24 2.72
C THR A 108 6.72 -21.53 1.49
N ASP A 109 7.73 -20.68 1.67
CA ASP A 109 8.38 -19.90 0.60
C ASP A 109 7.40 -18.97 -0.16
N ASP A 110 6.46 -18.37 0.58
CA ASP A 110 5.38 -17.55 0.04
C ASP A 110 5.52 -16.05 0.36
N LEU A 111 6.74 -15.57 0.65
CA LEU A 111 6.96 -14.13 0.93
C LEU A 111 6.90 -13.25 -0.32
N LEU A 112 7.22 -13.79 -1.49
CA LEU A 112 7.21 -13.01 -2.72
C LEU A 112 5.80 -12.46 -2.99
N GLY A 113 5.70 -11.18 -3.25
CA GLY A 113 4.43 -10.50 -3.45
C GLY A 113 3.82 -9.89 -2.19
N THR A 114 4.46 -10.06 -1.02
CA THR A 114 4.03 -9.42 0.24
C THR A 114 4.66 -8.07 0.48
N GLY A 115 5.76 -7.76 -0.19
CA GLY A 115 6.58 -6.59 0.08
C GLY A 115 7.60 -6.81 1.19
N TYR A 116 7.66 -8.01 1.77
CA TYR A 116 8.59 -8.38 2.83
C TYR A 116 9.56 -9.47 2.34
N ASP A 117 10.77 -9.47 2.91
CA ASP A 117 11.78 -10.51 2.67
C ASP A 117 12.28 -11.10 3.99
N GLY A 118 13.23 -12.02 3.92
CA GLY A 118 13.80 -12.65 5.12
C GLY A 118 14.52 -11.66 6.04
N ASP A 119 15.17 -10.65 5.47
CA ASP A 119 15.84 -9.60 6.25
C ASP A 119 14.82 -8.75 7.02
N ASP A 120 13.66 -8.47 6.44
CA ASP A 120 12.56 -7.77 7.11
C ASP A 120 12.06 -8.55 8.32
N ILE A 121 11.95 -9.88 8.19
CA ILE A 121 11.54 -10.75 9.30
C ILE A 121 12.57 -10.71 10.41
N ASP A 122 13.86 -10.82 10.07
CA ASP A 122 14.94 -10.79 11.04
C ASP A 122 14.97 -9.46 11.81
N THR A 123 14.74 -8.35 11.11
CA THR A 123 14.65 -7.01 11.71
C THR A 123 13.48 -6.93 12.66
N LEU A 124 12.30 -7.40 12.25
CA LEU A 124 11.08 -7.38 13.07
C LEU A 124 11.23 -8.23 14.31
N LEU A 125 11.78 -9.43 14.18
CA LEU A 125 12.01 -10.32 15.32
C LEU A 125 13.05 -9.74 16.31
N GLY A 126 14.09 -9.09 15.77
CA GLY A 126 15.06 -8.38 16.58
C GLY A 126 14.45 -7.24 17.39
N ASP A 127 13.57 -6.44 16.76
CA ASP A 127 12.85 -5.36 17.43
C ASP A 127 11.92 -5.89 18.53
N LEU A 128 11.24 -6.99 18.27
CA LEU A 128 10.36 -7.63 19.26
C LEU A 128 11.15 -8.19 20.45
N GLU A 129 12.30 -8.78 20.22
CA GLU A 129 13.20 -9.25 21.28
C GLU A 129 13.71 -8.09 22.13
N TRP A 130 14.07 -6.98 21.48
CA TRP A 130 14.51 -5.77 22.16
C TRP A 130 13.41 -5.21 23.07
N ASP A 131 12.20 -5.08 22.55
CA ASP A 131 11.04 -4.58 23.32
C ASP A 131 10.72 -5.51 24.49
N ARG A 132 10.84 -6.81 24.29
CA ARG A 132 10.61 -7.82 25.33
C ARG A 132 11.64 -7.71 26.46
N ASP A 133 12.91 -7.53 26.11
CA ASP A 133 13.99 -7.35 27.07
C ASP A 133 13.82 -6.05 27.87
N GLU A 134 13.34 -4.98 27.26
CA GLU A 134 13.00 -3.73 27.95
C GLU A 134 11.85 -3.90 28.93
N ILE A 135 10.81 -4.65 28.53
CA ILE A 135 9.65 -4.93 29.39
C ILE A 135 10.03 -5.84 30.58
N ASP A 136 10.89 -6.82 30.32
CA ASP A 136 11.32 -7.81 31.32
C ASP A 136 12.43 -7.28 32.21
N ASP A 137 13.02 -6.15 31.93
CA ASP A 137 14.04 -5.52 32.78
C ASP A 137 13.35 -4.68 33.84
N PRO A 138 13.35 -5.12 35.10
CA PRO A 138 12.71 -4.36 36.18
C PRO A 138 13.44 -3.07 36.55
N GLY A 139 14.52 -2.74 35.84
CA GLY A 139 15.35 -1.60 36.17
C GLY A 139 16.13 -1.77 37.45
N PRO A 140 17.05 -0.86 37.69
CA PRO A 140 17.78 -0.89 38.97
C PRO A 140 16.83 -0.52 40.11
N THR A 141 16.66 -1.40 41.03
CA THR A 141 15.93 -1.14 42.27
C THR A 141 16.81 -0.45 43.30
#